data_0e5720154ed0047acbc3586a08f98a6f
#
_entry.id   0e5720154ed0047acbc3586a08f98a6f
#
_cell.length_a   1.000
_cell.length_b   1.000
_cell.length_c   1.000
_cell.angle_alpha   90.00
_cell.angle_beta   90.00
_cell.angle_gamma   90.00
#
_symmetry.space_group_name_H-M   'P 1'
#
loop_
_entity.id
_entity.type
_entity.pdbx_description
1 polymer ?
#
loop_
_entity_poly.entity_id
_entity_poly.type
_entity_poly.pdbx_seq_one_letter_code
_entity_poly.pdbx_strand_id
1 'polypeptide(L)'
;MEPTRLFEFIEYQHQNAPLEKAFSTKYHGRWKSISSQEFLDQSRSISRALISMGIKAGDKIAMITSNNRSEWSVMDVGLLTIGAVNVPLYPTISSKDYEYILNHSESIYCFVSDQEVYNKVVAIKDNVSSLKKVYSFDEIEGCANWSELLEDGSNLDHDPKVTEMRDKVKSNDLATIIYTSGTTGVPKGVMLSHKNVVSNVISSSKRLPLNIGEASALSFLPICHIFERVILYIYMYNSVSVYFAESIETIADNLKEIKPNVMTAVPRLLEKVYDKIYARGGELSGIKKTLFYWAVNIGLQYEPYGQNGAWYEFKLKIAKKLILSKWKEALGGNLEQICSGSAPLQPRLARVFTAAGMTLVEGYGLTETSPVI
;
A
#
# COMPACT_ATOMS: atom_id res chain seq x y z
N MET A 1 16.20 -11.97 13.01
CA MET A 1 17.13 -10.84 12.78
C MET A 1 16.32 -9.71 12.17
N GLU A 2 16.58 -8.45 12.53
CA GLU A 2 15.84 -7.30 11.97
C GLU A 2 16.14 -7.14 10.47
N PRO A 3 15.14 -6.86 9.61
CA PRO A 3 15.34 -6.70 8.17
C PRO A 3 16.33 -5.58 7.82
N THR A 4 17.18 -5.81 6.84
CA THR A 4 18.12 -4.84 6.29
C THR A 4 17.87 -4.56 4.81
N ARG A 5 17.07 -5.43 4.15
CA ARG A 5 16.66 -5.39 2.75
C ARG A 5 15.15 -5.59 2.65
N LEU A 6 14.50 -5.03 1.64
CA LEU A 6 13.04 -5.00 1.55
C LEU A 6 12.39 -6.39 1.46
N PHE A 7 13.01 -7.32 0.75
CA PHE A 7 12.50 -8.67 0.62
C PHE A 7 12.57 -9.49 1.92
N GLU A 8 13.30 -9.03 2.93
CA GLU A 8 13.40 -9.71 4.23
C GLU A 8 12.19 -9.45 5.13
N PHE A 9 11.33 -8.47 4.84
CA PHE A 9 10.16 -8.18 5.68
C PHE A 9 9.15 -9.32 5.73
N ILE A 10 8.89 -9.97 4.61
CA ILE A 10 7.98 -11.13 4.58
C ILE A 10 8.62 -12.37 5.22
N GLU A 11 9.94 -12.54 5.09
CA GLU A 11 10.68 -13.58 5.80
C GLU A 11 10.60 -13.34 7.32
N TYR A 12 10.77 -12.09 7.74
CA TYR A 12 10.65 -11.69 9.14
C TYR A 12 9.23 -11.96 9.68
N GLN A 13 8.19 -11.59 8.94
CA GLN A 13 6.80 -11.90 9.27
C GLN A 13 6.60 -13.41 9.45
N HIS A 14 7.02 -14.20 8.47
CA HIS A 14 6.86 -15.64 8.51
C HIS A 14 7.56 -16.30 9.71
N GLN A 15 8.75 -15.80 10.08
CA GLN A 15 9.54 -16.36 11.18
C GLN A 15 9.01 -15.97 12.56
N ASN A 16 8.43 -14.76 12.73
CA ASN A 16 8.07 -14.22 14.04
C ASN A 16 6.59 -14.34 14.36
N ALA A 17 5.71 -14.12 13.38
CA ALA A 17 4.26 -14.22 13.53
C ALA A 17 3.64 -14.52 12.15
N PRO A 18 3.71 -15.79 11.68
CA PRO A 18 3.17 -16.18 10.38
C PRO A 18 1.66 -15.98 10.32
N LEU A 19 1.17 -15.58 9.16
CA LEU A 19 -0.24 -15.33 8.91
C LEU A 19 -0.79 -16.30 7.88
N GLU A 20 -1.96 -16.90 8.18
CA GLU A 20 -2.74 -17.69 7.23
C GLU A 20 -3.35 -16.84 6.10
N LYS A 21 -3.58 -15.55 6.39
CA LYS A 21 -4.10 -14.56 5.45
C LYS A 21 -3.21 -13.33 5.48
N ALA A 22 -2.00 -13.46 4.96
CA ALA A 22 -1.04 -12.35 4.94
C ALA A 22 -1.48 -11.25 3.97
N PHE A 23 -1.85 -11.64 2.75
CA PHE A 23 -2.34 -10.74 1.70
C PHE A 23 -3.61 -11.29 1.07
N SER A 24 -4.56 -10.40 0.80
CA SER A 24 -5.86 -10.76 0.23
C SER A 24 -6.27 -9.79 -0.87
N THR A 25 -6.57 -10.32 -2.04
CA THR A 25 -7.12 -9.57 -3.18
C THR A 25 -8.54 -10.05 -3.45
N LYS A 26 -9.43 -9.14 -3.82
CA LYS A 26 -10.82 -9.48 -4.12
C LYS A 26 -11.02 -9.67 -5.61
N TYR A 27 -11.49 -10.84 -6.03
CA TYR A 27 -11.80 -11.18 -7.40
C TYR A 27 -13.26 -11.58 -7.53
N HIS A 28 -14.00 -10.96 -8.41
CA HIS A 28 -15.42 -11.26 -8.64
C HIS A 28 -16.24 -11.33 -7.33
N GLY A 29 -16.00 -10.37 -6.44
CA GLY A 29 -16.69 -10.26 -5.14
C GLY A 29 -16.22 -11.25 -4.06
N ARG A 30 -15.16 -12.04 -4.30
CA ARG A 30 -14.62 -13.01 -3.34
C ARG A 30 -13.17 -12.70 -2.97
N TRP A 31 -12.89 -12.72 -1.67
CA TRP A 31 -11.53 -12.57 -1.17
C TRP A 31 -10.72 -13.85 -1.41
N LYS A 32 -9.59 -13.71 -2.11
CA LYS A 32 -8.56 -14.74 -2.25
C LYS A 32 -7.37 -14.30 -1.42
N SER A 33 -7.06 -15.09 -0.39
CA SER A 33 -5.95 -14.84 0.51
C SER A 33 -4.78 -15.77 0.21
N ILE A 34 -3.57 -15.29 0.47
CA ILE A 34 -2.34 -16.10 0.52
C ILE A 34 -1.72 -15.94 1.91
N SER A 35 -1.17 -17.04 2.43
CA SER A 35 -0.42 -17.07 3.68
C SER A 35 0.98 -16.47 3.53
N SER A 36 1.66 -16.22 4.65
CA SER A 36 3.07 -15.78 4.64
C SER A 36 3.97 -16.80 3.94
N GLN A 37 3.68 -18.11 4.10
CA GLN A 37 4.44 -19.18 3.44
C GLN A 37 4.18 -19.18 1.93
N GLU A 38 2.92 -19.16 1.50
CA GLU A 38 2.56 -19.12 0.08
C GLU A 38 3.14 -17.88 -0.62
N PHE A 39 3.17 -16.74 0.07
CA PHE A 39 3.80 -15.53 -0.44
C PHE A 39 5.30 -15.76 -0.71
N LEU A 40 6.03 -16.36 0.25
CA LEU A 40 7.45 -16.66 0.09
C LEU A 40 7.70 -17.65 -1.05
N ASP A 41 6.90 -18.71 -1.15
CA ASP A 41 7.05 -19.71 -2.19
C ASP A 41 6.80 -19.12 -3.58
N GLN A 42 5.75 -18.32 -3.73
CA GLN A 42 5.47 -17.59 -4.98
C GLN A 42 6.59 -16.60 -5.33
N SER A 43 7.08 -15.83 -4.36
CA SER A 43 8.18 -14.88 -4.60
C SER A 43 9.47 -15.58 -5.04
N ARG A 44 9.77 -16.75 -4.47
CA ARG A 44 10.91 -17.58 -4.91
C ARG A 44 10.70 -18.12 -6.32
N SER A 45 9.50 -18.56 -6.66
CA SER A 45 9.18 -19.00 -8.02
C SER A 45 9.39 -17.86 -9.03
N ILE A 46 8.94 -16.66 -8.72
CA ILE A 46 9.22 -15.46 -9.53
C ILE A 46 10.73 -15.21 -9.68
N SER A 47 11.48 -15.30 -8.58
CA SER A 47 12.95 -15.13 -8.62
C SER A 47 13.61 -16.13 -9.57
N ARG A 48 13.25 -17.43 -9.51
CA ARG A 48 13.75 -18.47 -10.39
C ARG A 48 13.42 -18.21 -11.85
N ALA A 49 12.15 -17.85 -12.14
CA ALA A 49 11.71 -17.53 -13.49
C ALA A 49 12.47 -16.33 -14.07
N LEU A 50 12.63 -15.25 -13.32
CA LEU A 50 13.38 -14.08 -13.74
C LEU A 50 14.85 -14.40 -14.03
N ILE A 51 15.49 -15.24 -13.20
CA ILE A 51 16.87 -15.72 -13.47
C ILE A 51 16.93 -16.52 -14.77
N SER A 52 15.96 -17.41 -15.03
CA SER A 52 15.94 -18.20 -16.27
C SER A 52 15.74 -17.32 -17.50
N MET A 53 15.05 -16.17 -17.37
CA MET A 53 14.90 -15.16 -18.40
C MET A 53 16.14 -14.28 -18.60
N GLY A 54 17.20 -14.51 -17.82
CA GLY A 54 18.47 -13.80 -17.92
C GLY A 54 18.51 -12.45 -17.19
N ILE A 55 17.59 -12.21 -16.27
CA ILE A 55 17.59 -11.00 -15.42
C ILE A 55 18.81 -11.02 -14.49
N LYS A 56 19.44 -9.86 -14.37
CA LYS A 56 20.63 -9.62 -13.53
C LYS A 56 20.34 -8.58 -12.47
N ALA A 57 21.19 -8.54 -11.46
CA ALA A 57 21.15 -7.44 -10.48
C ALA A 57 21.31 -6.09 -11.17
N GLY A 58 20.49 -5.12 -10.80
CA GLY A 58 20.43 -3.79 -11.41
C GLY A 58 19.52 -3.67 -12.64
N ASP A 59 19.03 -4.77 -13.22
CA ASP A 59 18.02 -4.72 -14.28
C ASP A 59 16.70 -4.15 -13.75
N LYS A 60 16.01 -3.34 -14.58
CA LYS A 60 14.80 -2.64 -14.18
C LYS A 60 13.57 -3.36 -14.75
N ILE A 61 12.57 -3.54 -13.89
CA ILE A 61 11.28 -4.13 -14.23
C ILE A 61 10.20 -3.13 -13.86
N ALA A 62 9.40 -2.72 -14.86
CA ALA A 62 8.29 -1.81 -14.65
C ALA A 62 7.03 -2.56 -14.19
N MET A 63 6.27 -1.95 -13.27
CA MET A 63 4.99 -2.47 -12.82
C MET A 63 3.94 -1.37 -12.81
N ILE A 64 2.79 -1.62 -13.45
CA ILE A 64 1.71 -0.66 -13.64
C ILE A 64 0.39 -1.34 -13.27
N THR A 65 -0.22 -0.95 -12.17
CA THR A 65 -1.48 -1.54 -11.73
C THR A 65 -2.54 -0.48 -11.41
N SER A 66 -3.74 -0.70 -11.90
CA SER A 66 -4.90 0.18 -11.66
C SER A 66 -5.37 0.09 -10.21
N ASN A 67 -5.30 -1.10 -9.61
CA ASN A 67 -5.61 -1.34 -8.21
C ASN A 67 -4.49 -2.14 -7.55
N ASN A 68 -4.38 -2.02 -6.22
CA ASN A 68 -3.45 -2.81 -5.44
C ASN A 68 -3.87 -4.29 -5.45
N ARG A 69 -2.86 -5.18 -5.40
CA ARG A 69 -3.08 -6.62 -5.47
C ARG A 69 -1.91 -7.42 -4.90
N SER A 70 -2.18 -8.62 -4.43
CA SER A 70 -1.18 -9.50 -3.84
C SER A 70 -0.06 -9.84 -4.82
N GLU A 71 -0.38 -10.04 -6.09
CA GLU A 71 0.57 -10.39 -7.15
C GLU A 71 1.63 -9.32 -7.35
N TRP A 72 1.25 -8.04 -7.22
CA TRP A 72 2.21 -6.94 -7.27
C TRP A 72 3.25 -7.07 -6.15
N SER A 73 2.80 -7.36 -4.92
CA SER A 73 3.69 -7.50 -3.76
C SER A 73 4.59 -8.73 -3.86
N VAL A 74 4.05 -9.85 -4.34
CA VAL A 74 4.83 -11.08 -4.62
C VAL A 74 5.90 -10.82 -5.66
N MET A 75 5.54 -10.13 -6.75
CA MET A 75 6.45 -9.76 -7.82
C MET A 75 7.55 -8.81 -7.33
N ASP A 76 7.18 -7.80 -6.51
CA ASP A 76 8.13 -6.86 -5.92
C ASP A 76 9.19 -7.57 -5.07
N VAL A 77 8.77 -8.46 -4.17
CA VAL A 77 9.70 -9.24 -3.35
C VAL A 77 10.55 -10.18 -4.21
N GLY A 78 9.95 -10.86 -5.20
CA GLY A 78 10.65 -11.79 -6.07
C GLY A 78 11.78 -11.14 -6.88
N LEU A 79 11.53 -9.98 -7.49
CA LEU A 79 12.53 -9.25 -8.26
C LEU A 79 13.62 -8.62 -7.36
N LEU A 80 13.24 -8.10 -6.19
CA LEU A 80 14.18 -7.51 -5.24
C LEU A 80 15.12 -8.56 -4.63
N THR A 81 14.67 -9.79 -4.47
CA THR A 81 15.48 -10.91 -3.94
C THR A 81 16.69 -11.20 -4.82
N ILE A 82 16.59 -11.02 -6.13
CA ILE A 82 17.70 -11.21 -7.06
C ILE A 82 18.45 -9.92 -7.41
N GLY A 83 18.14 -8.82 -6.73
CA GLY A 83 18.78 -7.51 -6.91
C GLY A 83 18.28 -6.73 -8.14
N ALA A 84 17.18 -7.14 -8.77
CA ALA A 84 16.53 -6.34 -9.78
C ALA A 84 15.83 -5.12 -9.16
N VAL A 85 15.60 -4.09 -9.96
CA VAL A 85 15.06 -2.78 -9.51
C VAL A 85 13.61 -2.64 -9.95
N ASN A 86 12.72 -2.34 -9.02
CA ASN A 86 11.31 -2.06 -9.32
C ASN A 86 11.12 -0.63 -9.82
N VAL A 87 10.42 -0.47 -10.95
CA VAL A 87 9.99 0.81 -11.50
C VAL A 87 8.45 0.86 -11.49
N PRO A 88 7.84 1.26 -10.37
CA PRO A 88 6.38 1.33 -10.26
C PRO A 88 5.86 2.60 -10.92
N LEU A 89 4.82 2.48 -11.75
CA LEU A 89 4.24 3.59 -12.49
C LEU A 89 2.74 3.73 -12.22
N TYR A 90 2.25 4.97 -12.29
CA TYR A 90 0.83 5.25 -12.18
C TYR A 90 0.06 4.78 -13.41
N PRO A 91 -1.11 4.14 -13.27
CA PRO A 91 -1.93 3.69 -14.40
C PRO A 91 -2.56 4.84 -15.19
N THR A 92 -2.60 6.03 -14.61
CA THR A 92 -3.31 7.20 -15.15
C THR A 92 -2.46 8.14 -15.98
N ILE A 93 -1.14 7.89 -16.08
CA ILE A 93 -0.26 8.72 -16.93
C ILE A 93 -0.47 8.44 -18.41
N SER A 94 0.02 9.34 -19.26
CA SER A 94 -0.13 9.22 -20.71
C SER A 94 0.79 8.16 -21.31
N SER A 95 0.45 7.64 -22.50
CA SER A 95 1.34 6.73 -23.23
C SER A 95 2.71 7.36 -23.54
N LYS A 96 2.75 8.68 -23.78
CA LYS A 96 3.99 9.43 -23.98
C LYS A 96 4.87 9.42 -22.73
N ASP A 97 4.27 9.54 -21.54
CA ASP A 97 5.02 9.46 -20.28
C ASP A 97 5.52 8.03 -20.04
N TYR A 98 4.73 7.01 -20.37
CA TYR A 98 5.20 5.63 -20.36
C TYR A 98 6.41 5.41 -21.28
N GLU A 99 6.34 5.89 -22.51
CA GLU A 99 7.45 5.81 -23.46
C GLU A 99 8.72 6.45 -22.90
N TYR A 100 8.59 7.67 -22.38
CA TYR A 100 9.70 8.38 -21.76
C TYR A 100 10.29 7.61 -20.56
N ILE A 101 9.44 7.19 -19.63
CA ILE A 101 9.90 6.55 -18.38
C ILE A 101 10.53 5.19 -18.67
N LEU A 102 9.90 4.37 -19.52
CA LEU A 102 10.42 3.04 -19.87
C LEU A 102 11.76 3.12 -20.60
N ASN A 103 11.95 4.10 -21.49
CA ASN A 103 13.24 4.37 -22.12
C ASN A 103 14.28 4.91 -21.13
N HIS A 104 13.91 5.91 -20.30
CA HIS A 104 14.81 6.53 -19.35
C HIS A 104 15.26 5.57 -18.25
N SER A 105 14.39 4.70 -17.79
CA SER A 105 14.72 3.65 -16.82
C SER A 105 15.42 2.45 -17.44
N GLU A 106 15.39 2.31 -18.76
CA GLU A 106 15.85 1.12 -19.49
C GLU A 106 15.14 -0.16 -19.00
N SER A 107 13.81 -0.07 -18.75
CA SER A 107 13.05 -1.21 -18.26
C SER A 107 13.01 -2.34 -19.29
N ILE A 108 13.37 -3.56 -18.84
CA ILE A 108 13.49 -4.74 -19.72
C ILE A 108 12.15 -5.45 -19.87
N TYR A 109 11.37 -5.51 -18.80
CA TYR A 109 10.03 -6.08 -18.77
C TYR A 109 9.05 -5.10 -18.14
N CYS A 110 7.78 -5.21 -18.54
CA CYS A 110 6.69 -4.44 -17.94
C CYS A 110 5.55 -5.39 -17.56
N PHE A 111 5.07 -5.26 -16.32
CA PHE A 111 3.89 -5.99 -15.82
C PHE A 111 2.74 -5.02 -15.67
N VAL A 112 1.61 -5.34 -16.31
CA VAL A 112 0.41 -4.49 -16.31
C VAL A 112 -0.77 -5.19 -15.65
N SER A 113 -1.70 -4.44 -15.05
CA SER A 113 -2.85 -5.08 -14.38
C SER A 113 -3.90 -5.58 -15.36
N ASP A 114 -4.29 -4.76 -16.32
CA ASP A 114 -5.54 -4.89 -17.08
C ASP A 114 -5.38 -4.48 -18.54
N GLN A 115 -6.46 -4.68 -19.32
CA GLN A 115 -6.49 -4.42 -20.77
C GLN A 115 -6.24 -2.94 -21.11
N GLU A 116 -6.72 -2.00 -20.28
CA GLU A 116 -6.53 -0.58 -20.55
C GLU A 116 -5.05 -0.19 -20.47
N VAL A 117 -4.38 -0.59 -19.40
CA VAL A 117 -2.95 -0.33 -19.20
C VAL A 117 -2.13 -1.07 -20.26
N TYR A 118 -2.49 -2.33 -20.57
CA TYR A 118 -1.83 -3.11 -21.62
C TYR A 118 -1.85 -2.39 -22.97
N ASN A 119 -3.02 -1.89 -23.38
CA ASN A 119 -3.17 -1.18 -24.65
C ASN A 119 -2.29 0.08 -24.71
N LYS A 120 -2.18 0.83 -23.61
CA LYS A 120 -1.32 2.02 -23.52
C LYS A 120 0.17 1.68 -23.67
N VAL A 121 0.61 0.57 -23.06
CA VAL A 121 2.02 0.14 -23.12
C VAL A 121 2.37 -0.48 -24.47
N VAL A 122 1.49 -1.31 -25.03
CA VAL A 122 1.74 -1.94 -26.34
C VAL A 122 1.79 -0.90 -27.45
N ALA A 123 0.99 0.15 -27.37
CA ALA A 123 0.99 1.24 -28.37
C ALA A 123 2.34 1.95 -28.51
N ILE A 124 3.21 1.88 -27.48
CA ILE A 124 4.53 2.54 -27.48
C ILE A 124 5.70 1.54 -27.46
N LYS A 125 5.41 0.24 -27.42
CA LYS A 125 6.42 -0.81 -27.21
C LYS A 125 7.56 -0.74 -28.23
N ASP A 126 7.25 -0.51 -29.50
CA ASP A 126 8.24 -0.46 -30.58
C ASP A 126 9.17 0.75 -30.44
N ASN A 127 8.77 1.78 -29.70
CA ASN A 127 9.58 2.96 -29.41
C ASN A 127 10.48 2.78 -28.17
N VAL A 128 10.33 1.66 -27.44
CA VAL A 128 11.11 1.37 -26.22
C VAL A 128 12.06 0.21 -26.48
N SER A 129 13.29 0.54 -26.90
CA SER A 129 14.27 -0.45 -27.36
C SER A 129 14.71 -1.47 -26.29
N SER A 130 14.64 -1.10 -25.01
CA SER A 130 14.96 -1.99 -23.87
C SER A 130 13.84 -2.99 -23.56
N LEU A 131 12.58 -2.69 -23.90
CA LEU A 131 11.41 -3.46 -23.49
C LEU A 131 11.23 -4.73 -24.32
N LYS A 132 11.61 -5.86 -23.77
CA LYS A 132 11.54 -7.16 -24.46
C LYS A 132 10.12 -7.72 -24.52
N LYS A 133 9.39 -7.70 -23.39
CA LYS A 133 8.05 -8.31 -23.28
C LYS A 133 7.20 -7.59 -22.24
N VAL A 134 5.90 -7.60 -22.46
CA VAL A 134 4.88 -7.17 -21.51
C VAL A 134 4.17 -8.40 -20.98
N TYR A 135 3.93 -8.45 -19.68
CA TYR A 135 3.14 -9.46 -19.00
C TYR A 135 1.93 -8.82 -18.34
N SER A 136 0.86 -9.57 -18.15
CA SER A 136 -0.32 -9.09 -17.44
C SER A 136 -0.55 -9.87 -16.14
N PHE A 137 -1.15 -9.20 -15.18
CA PHE A 137 -1.68 -9.86 -13.98
C PHE A 137 -3.06 -10.46 -14.24
N ASP A 138 -3.93 -9.75 -14.94
CA ASP A 138 -5.22 -10.30 -15.42
C ASP A 138 -5.03 -11.11 -16.71
N GLU A 139 -5.97 -12.01 -16.97
CA GLU A 139 -5.98 -12.73 -18.23
C GLU A 139 -6.35 -11.75 -19.37
N ILE A 140 -5.42 -11.55 -20.32
CA ILE A 140 -5.56 -10.67 -21.48
C ILE A 140 -5.21 -11.47 -22.73
N GLU A 141 -6.11 -11.50 -23.72
CA GLU A 141 -5.86 -12.20 -24.97
C GLU A 141 -4.62 -11.65 -25.69
N GLY A 142 -3.70 -12.53 -26.07
CA GLY A 142 -2.45 -12.19 -26.75
C GLY A 142 -1.37 -11.59 -25.83
N CYS A 143 -1.59 -11.52 -24.52
CA CYS A 143 -0.59 -11.11 -23.54
C CYS A 143 -0.20 -12.31 -22.66
N ALA A 144 1.11 -12.51 -22.47
CA ALA A 144 1.60 -13.50 -21.51
C ALA A 144 1.15 -13.13 -20.09
N ASN A 145 0.69 -14.11 -19.32
CA ASN A 145 0.24 -13.88 -17.94
C ASN A 145 1.39 -14.11 -16.95
N TRP A 146 1.41 -13.37 -15.87
CA TRP A 146 2.40 -13.51 -14.81
C TRP A 146 2.38 -14.90 -14.15
N SER A 147 1.23 -15.59 -14.17
CA SER A 147 1.08 -16.95 -13.65
C SER A 147 1.94 -17.97 -14.40
N GLU A 148 2.27 -17.72 -15.68
CA GLU A 148 3.23 -18.52 -16.43
C GLU A 148 4.61 -18.50 -15.76
N LEU A 149 5.03 -17.35 -15.21
CA LEU A 149 6.29 -17.23 -14.49
C LEU A 149 6.27 -17.97 -13.14
N LEU A 150 5.11 -18.01 -12.46
CA LEU A 150 4.96 -18.81 -11.25
C LEU A 150 5.09 -20.30 -11.55
N GLU A 151 4.43 -20.77 -12.59
CA GLU A 151 4.48 -22.16 -13.02
C GLU A 151 5.90 -22.55 -13.48
N ASP A 152 6.48 -21.77 -14.39
CA ASP A 152 7.86 -21.98 -14.86
C ASP A 152 8.83 -22.02 -13.67
N GLY A 153 8.78 -21.03 -12.77
CA GLY A 153 9.66 -20.93 -11.63
C GLY A 153 9.46 -22.04 -10.61
N SER A 154 8.25 -22.58 -10.47
CA SER A 154 7.98 -23.72 -9.57
C SER A 154 8.65 -25.02 -10.06
N ASN A 155 8.82 -25.13 -11.36
CA ASN A 155 9.42 -26.31 -12.03
C ASN A 155 10.96 -26.23 -12.19
N LEU A 156 11.57 -25.08 -11.83
CA LEU A 156 13.02 -24.85 -11.96
C LEU A 156 13.74 -25.10 -10.65
N ASP A 157 14.86 -25.86 -10.72
CA ASP A 157 15.80 -26.02 -9.60
C ASP A 157 16.89 -24.94 -9.68
N HIS A 158 16.50 -23.69 -9.38
CA HIS A 158 17.41 -22.54 -9.37
C HIS A 158 17.63 -21.95 -7.98
N ASP A 159 17.22 -22.63 -6.91
CA ASP A 159 17.38 -22.16 -5.52
C ASP A 159 18.83 -21.81 -5.15
N PRO A 160 19.86 -22.59 -5.54
CA PRO A 160 21.26 -22.19 -5.29
C PRO A 160 21.61 -20.86 -5.93
N LYS A 161 21.07 -20.59 -7.14
CA LYS A 161 21.32 -19.33 -7.86
C LYS A 161 20.55 -18.16 -7.26
N VAL A 162 19.30 -18.37 -6.83
CA VAL A 162 18.52 -17.38 -6.09
C VAL A 162 19.27 -17.00 -4.81
N THR A 163 19.75 -17.98 -4.04
CA THR A 163 20.50 -17.75 -2.81
C THR A 163 21.80 -16.98 -3.09
N GLU A 164 22.55 -17.37 -4.11
CA GLU A 164 23.78 -16.66 -4.53
C GLU A 164 23.51 -15.19 -4.85
N MET A 165 22.47 -14.90 -5.62
CA MET A 165 22.11 -13.52 -5.99
C MET A 165 21.61 -12.73 -4.78
N ARG A 166 20.73 -13.32 -3.99
CA ARG A 166 20.19 -12.74 -2.75
C ARG A 166 21.27 -12.31 -1.77
N ASP A 167 22.28 -13.17 -1.56
CA ASP A 167 23.37 -12.91 -0.62
C ASP A 167 24.32 -11.79 -1.09
N LYS A 168 24.34 -11.51 -2.40
CA LYS A 168 25.10 -10.41 -2.99
C LYS A 168 24.38 -9.06 -2.87
N VAL A 169 23.05 -9.05 -2.70
CA VAL A 169 22.27 -7.79 -2.54
C VAL A 169 22.64 -7.13 -1.22
N LYS A 170 23.06 -5.88 -1.29
CA LYS A 170 23.43 -5.06 -0.14
C LYS A 170 22.32 -4.06 0.22
N SER A 171 22.29 -3.65 1.46
CA SER A 171 21.31 -2.64 1.93
C SER A 171 21.40 -1.31 1.19
N ASN A 172 22.58 -0.94 0.69
CA ASN A 172 22.77 0.29 -0.08
C ASN A 172 22.48 0.13 -1.58
N ASP A 173 22.19 -1.08 -2.07
CA ASP A 173 21.85 -1.28 -3.47
C ASP A 173 20.50 -0.64 -3.79
N LEU A 174 20.35 -0.20 -5.04
CA LEU A 174 19.11 0.41 -5.54
C LEU A 174 17.98 -0.61 -5.54
N ALA A 175 16.87 -0.27 -4.88
CA ALA A 175 15.69 -1.13 -4.80
C ALA A 175 14.58 -0.67 -5.75
N THR A 176 14.44 0.64 -5.95
CA THR A 176 13.35 1.18 -6.75
C THR A 176 13.68 2.55 -7.34
N ILE A 177 13.07 2.84 -8.50
CA ILE A 177 13.08 4.18 -9.10
C ILE A 177 11.62 4.64 -9.23
N ILE A 178 11.25 5.65 -8.46
CA ILE A 178 9.88 6.21 -8.47
C ILE A 178 9.88 7.53 -9.21
N TYR A 179 9.10 7.60 -10.29
CA TYR A 179 9.01 8.80 -11.09
C TYR A 179 8.01 9.80 -10.50
N THR A 180 8.47 11.03 -10.33
CA THR A 180 7.66 12.15 -9.84
C THR A 180 7.55 13.24 -10.91
N SER A 181 6.45 14.01 -10.90
CA SER A 181 6.31 15.18 -11.78
C SER A 181 7.33 16.23 -11.37
N GLY A 182 8.38 16.39 -12.16
CA GLY A 182 9.38 17.44 -11.93
C GLY A 182 8.78 18.84 -12.15
N THR A 183 9.33 19.83 -11.48
CA THR A 183 8.97 21.26 -11.68
C THR A 183 9.16 21.74 -13.13
N THR A 184 9.94 21.01 -13.92
CA THR A 184 10.22 21.29 -15.34
C THR A 184 9.25 20.60 -16.31
N GLY A 185 8.25 19.85 -15.79
CA GLY A 185 7.29 19.10 -16.61
C GLY A 185 7.80 17.74 -17.11
N VAL A 186 9.10 17.44 -16.99
CA VAL A 186 9.67 16.13 -17.34
C VAL A 186 9.75 15.27 -16.08
N PRO A 187 9.22 14.03 -16.07
CA PRO A 187 9.30 13.14 -14.91
C PRO A 187 10.75 12.87 -14.49
N LYS A 188 11.02 12.93 -13.18
CA LYS A 188 12.32 12.62 -12.59
C LYS A 188 12.25 11.32 -11.78
N GLY A 189 13.21 10.43 -12.00
CA GLY A 189 13.31 9.16 -11.27
C GLY A 189 13.99 9.32 -9.92
N VAL A 190 13.27 9.22 -8.84
CA VAL A 190 13.80 9.21 -7.48
C VAL A 190 14.34 7.81 -7.19
N MET A 191 15.64 7.74 -6.92
CA MET A 191 16.37 6.49 -6.67
C MET A 191 16.41 6.19 -5.18
N LEU A 192 15.81 5.09 -4.76
CA LEU A 192 15.78 4.66 -3.35
C LEU A 192 16.46 3.30 -3.18
N SER A 193 17.40 3.22 -2.23
CA SER A 193 18.04 1.97 -1.84
C SER A 193 17.16 1.17 -0.89
N HIS A 194 17.48 -0.11 -0.68
CA HIS A 194 16.87 -0.91 0.37
C HIS A 194 16.95 -0.20 1.72
N LYS A 195 18.14 0.33 2.08
CA LYS A 195 18.38 1.01 3.36
C LYS A 195 17.48 2.23 3.56
N ASN A 196 17.25 3.02 2.51
CA ASN A 196 16.38 4.20 2.59
C ASN A 196 14.98 3.82 3.08
N VAL A 197 14.39 2.82 2.44
CA VAL A 197 13.02 2.40 2.75
C VAL A 197 12.98 1.60 4.05
N VAL A 198 13.89 0.66 4.28
CA VAL A 198 13.96 -0.16 5.52
C VAL A 198 14.07 0.72 6.77
N SER A 199 14.97 1.70 6.77
CA SER A 199 15.13 2.60 7.93
C SER A 199 13.86 3.37 8.23
N ASN A 200 13.14 3.79 7.19
CA ASN A 200 11.87 4.50 7.32
C ASN A 200 10.78 3.59 7.87
N VAL A 201 10.66 2.36 7.36
CA VAL A 201 9.72 1.34 7.86
C VAL A 201 9.91 1.09 9.35
N ILE A 202 11.14 0.78 9.78
CA ILE A 202 11.46 0.45 11.17
C ILE A 202 11.19 1.65 12.10
N SER A 203 11.54 2.86 11.67
CA SER A 203 11.31 4.06 12.47
C SER A 203 9.83 4.41 12.59
N SER A 204 9.10 4.32 11.47
CA SER A 204 7.67 4.66 11.41
C SER A 204 6.79 3.62 12.08
N SER A 205 7.15 2.33 12.07
CA SER A 205 6.38 1.26 12.71
C SER A 205 6.18 1.50 14.20
N LYS A 206 7.14 2.15 14.88
CA LYS A 206 7.07 2.51 16.29
C LYS A 206 5.95 3.51 16.62
N ARG A 207 5.43 4.21 15.60
CA ARG A 207 4.32 5.18 15.72
C ARG A 207 2.95 4.57 15.42
N LEU A 208 2.94 3.30 15.00
CA LEU A 208 1.74 2.53 14.69
C LEU A 208 1.68 1.31 15.63
N PRO A 209 1.22 1.48 16.88
CA PRO A 209 1.10 0.38 17.83
C PRO A 209 -0.07 -0.53 17.40
N LEU A 210 0.25 -1.52 16.56
CA LEU A 210 -0.68 -2.53 16.06
C LEU A 210 -0.47 -3.84 16.82
N ASN A 211 -1.55 -4.61 17.00
CA ASN A 211 -1.47 -5.95 17.58
C ASN A 211 -0.84 -6.90 16.55
N ILE A 212 0.39 -7.33 16.85
CA ILE A 212 1.18 -8.22 15.98
C ILE A 212 0.44 -9.54 15.78
N GLY A 213 0.24 -9.94 14.52
CA GLY A 213 -0.41 -11.19 14.15
C GLY A 213 -1.94 -11.20 14.24
N GLU A 214 -2.57 -10.15 14.79
CA GLU A 214 -4.03 -10.07 14.98
C GLU A 214 -4.67 -8.95 14.16
N ALA A 215 -3.91 -7.88 13.88
CA ALA A 215 -4.42 -6.72 13.18
C ALA A 215 -4.63 -6.96 11.68
N SER A 216 -5.59 -6.27 11.12
CA SER A 216 -5.85 -6.24 9.69
C SER A 216 -5.89 -4.82 9.14
N ALA A 217 -5.55 -4.66 7.87
CA ALA A 217 -5.50 -3.40 7.15
C ALA A 217 -6.30 -3.45 5.85
N LEU A 218 -6.92 -2.35 5.46
CA LEU A 218 -7.43 -2.15 4.09
C LEU A 218 -6.51 -1.19 3.35
N SER A 219 -5.93 -1.66 2.24
CA SER A 219 -5.03 -0.91 1.35
C SER A 219 -5.74 -0.55 0.06
N PHE A 220 -5.69 0.72 -0.34
CA PHE A 220 -6.34 1.24 -1.55
C PHE A 220 -5.66 2.46 -2.17
N LEU A 221 -4.69 3.08 -1.50
CA LEU A 221 -3.91 4.14 -2.11
C LEU A 221 -2.92 3.52 -3.13
N PRO A 222 -2.56 4.23 -4.20
CA PRO A 222 -1.72 3.66 -5.25
C PRO A 222 -0.39 3.13 -4.70
N ILE A 223 -0.14 1.83 -4.87
CA ILE A 223 1.08 1.15 -4.39
C ILE A 223 2.35 1.64 -5.12
N CYS A 224 2.21 2.21 -6.30
CA CYS A 224 3.29 2.88 -7.01
C CYS A 224 3.78 4.15 -6.29
N HIS A 225 2.99 4.72 -5.39
CA HIS A 225 3.41 5.82 -4.53
C HIS A 225 4.16 5.29 -3.31
N ILE A 226 5.31 5.90 -2.99
CA ILE A 226 6.18 5.44 -1.90
C ILE A 226 5.47 5.37 -0.55
N PHE A 227 4.52 6.27 -0.26
CA PHE A 227 3.77 6.28 0.99
C PHE A 227 3.03 4.96 1.23
N GLU A 228 2.19 4.52 0.29
CA GLU A 228 1.46 3.26 0.43
C GLU A 228 2.40 2.06 0.44
N ARG A 229 3.45 2.08 -0.39
CA ARG A 229 4.43 1.00 -0.44
C ARG A 229 5.18 0.83 0.88
N VAL A 230 5.61 1.92 1.53
CA VAL A 230 6.24 1.85 2.87
C VAL A 230 5.27 1.34 3.91
N ILE A 231 4.02 1.75 3.87
CA ILE A 231 2.98 1.25 4.78
C ILE A 231 2.78 -0.26 4.60
N LEU A 232 2.82 -0.80 3.39
CA LEU A 232 2.75 -2.26 3.18
C LEU A 232 3.94 -2.99 3.83
N TYR A 233 5.15 -2.46 3.75
CA TYR A 233 6.28 -3.02 4.47
C TYR A 233 6.15 -2.87 5.99
N ILE A 234 5.54 -1.79 6.50
CA ILE A 234 5.20 -1.67 7.93
C ILE A 234 4.19 -2.76 8.32
N TYR A 235 3.21 -3.07 7.48
CA TYR A 235 2.27 -4.17 7.73
C TYR A 235 2.96 -5.53 7.73
N MET A 236 3.88 -5.78 6.82
CA MET A 236 4.72 -7.00 6.85
C MET A 236 5.53 -7.08 8.15
N TYR A 237 6.18 -5.98 8.55
CA TYR A 237 7.02 -5.93 9.75
C TYR A 237 6.24 -6.18 11.04
N ASN A 238 5.00 -5.68 11.12
CA ASN A 238 4.12 -5.85 12.28
C ASN A 238 3.17 -7.06 12.15
N SER A 239 3.35 -7.93 11.16
CA SER A 239 2.47 -9.08 10.92
C SER A 239 0.99 -8.70 10.89
N VAL A 240 0.64 -7.76 10.03
CA VAL A 240 -0.73 -7.28 9.80
C VAL A 240 -1.28 -7.91 8.52
N SER A 241 -2.48 -8.48 8.59
CA SER A 241 -3.19 -9.02 7.41
C SER A 241 -3.64 -7.89 6.49
N VAL A 242 -3.22 -7.89 5.23
CA VAL A 242 -3.52 -6.83 4.26
C VAL A 242 -4.62 -7.27 3.30
N TYR A 243 -5.65 -6.45 3.19
CA TYR A 243 -6.74 -6.61 2.21
C TYR A 243 -6.70 -5.47 1.20
N PHE A 244 -6.64 -5.79 -0.07
CA PHE A 244 -6.63 -4.82 -1.16
C PHE A 244 -8.05 -4.53 -1.65
N ALA A 245 -8.49 -3.27 -1.56
CA ALA A 245 -9.80 -2.86 -2.06
C ALA A 245 -9.90 -3.05 -3.58
N GLU A 246 -11.07 -3.48 -4.06
CA GLU A 246 -11.32 -3.67 -5.50
C GLU A 246 -11.23 -2.35 -6.28
N SER A 247 -11.74 -1.28 -5.69
CA SER A 247 -11.72 0.07 -6.26
C SER A 247 -11.97 1.13 -5.18
N ILE A 248 -11.80 2.39 -5.54
CA ILE A 248 -12.11 3.52 -4.63
C ILE A 248 -13.60 3.56 -4.27
N GLU A 249 -14.48 3.19 -5.19
CA GLU A 249 -15.92 3.17 -5.01
C GLU A 249 -16.37 2.12 -3.98
N THR A 250 -15.66 1.00 -3.90
CA THR A 250 -15.99 -0.14 -3.03
C THR A 250 -15.40 -0.03 -1.62
N ILE A 251 -14.58 0.98 -1.33
CA ILE A 251 -13.90 1.14 -0.03
C ILE A 251 -14.87 1.02 1.15
N ALA A 252 -16.04 1.67 1.07
CA ALA A 252 -17.01 1.69 2.17
C ALA A 252 -17.61 0.30 2.45
N ASP A 253 -17.80 -0.50 1.43
CA ASP A 253 -18.33 -1.87 1.56
C ASP A 253 -17.23 -2.83 2.00
N ASN A 254 -16.02 -2.70 1.45
CA ASN A 254 -14.87 -3.49 1.89
C ASN A 254 -14.51 -3.22 3.37
N LEU A 255 -14.60 -1.96 3.85
CA LEU A 255 -14.44 -1.63 5.28
C LEU A 255 -15.42 -2.37 6.18
N LYS A 256 -16.69 -2.50 5.75
CA LYS A 256 -17.72 -3.23 6.52
C LYS A 256 -17.52 -4.75 6.51
N GLU A 257 -17.02 -5.29 5.38
CA GLU A 257 -16.73 -6.72 5.24
C GLU A 257 -15.52 -7.13 6.09
N ILE A 258 -14.43 -6.40 5.97
CA ILE A 258 -13.13 -6.73 6.59
C ILE A 258 -13.04 -6.27 8.03
N LYS A 259 -13.66 -5.10 8.35
CA LYS A 259 -13.57 -4.44 9.66
C LYS A 259 -12.12 -4.25 10.12
N PRO A 260 -11.28 -3.59 9.30
CA PRO A 260 -9.86 -3.49 9.58
C PRO A 260 -9.56 -2.67 10.83
N ASN A 261 -8.39 -2.92 11.45
CA ASN A 261 -7.88 -2.14 12.58
C ASN A 261 -7.16 -0.87 12.12
N VAL A 262 -6.58 -0.88 10.93
CA VAL A 262 -5.81 0.24 10.39
C VAL A 262 -6.11 0.44 8.90
N MET A 263 -6.04 1.69 8.45
CA MET A 263 -6.05 2.04 7.03
C MET A 263 -5.18 3.26 6.76
N THR A 264 -4.70 3.38 5.53
CA THR A 264 -4.15 4.62 5.00
C THR A 264 -5.26 5.46 4.38
N ALA A 265 -5.12 6.78 4.44
CA ALA A 265 -6.07 7.68 3.80
C ALA A 265 -5.38 8.98 3.36
N VAL A 266 -5.82 9.57 2.27
CA VAL A 266 -5.48 10.95 1.93
C VAL A 266 -6.48 11.91 2.58
N PRO A 267 -6.10 13.17 2.91
CA PRO A 267 -7.00 14.13 3.54
C PRO A 267 -8.35 14.28 2.83
N ARG A 268 -8.35 14.28 1.50
CA ARG A 268 -9.57 14.40 0.69
C ARG A 268 -10.60 13.28 0.94
N LEU A 269 -10.14 12.06 1.21
CA LEU A 269 -11.05 10.97 1.57
C LEU A 269 -11.68 11.20 2.94
N LEU A 270 -10.88 11.63 3.91
CA LEU A 270 -11.37 11.94 5.27
C LEU A 270 -12.36 13.10 5.27
N GLU A 271 -12.14 14.13 4.45
CA GLU A 271 -13.09 15.21 4.21
C GLU A 271 -14.43 14.67 3.70
N LYS A 272 -14.40 13.84 2.64
CA LYS A 272 -15.62 13.24 2.08
C LYS A 272 -16.37 12.38 3.11
N VAL A 273 -15.64 11.61 3.93
CA VAL A 273 -16.24 10.81 5.00
C VAL A 273 -16.89 11.71 6.04
N TYR A 274 -16.17 12.73 6.50
CA TYR A 274 -16.70 13.73 7.43
C TYR A 274 -17.97 14.39 6.91
N ASP A 275 -17.92 14.94 5.68
CA ASP A 275 -19.03 15.64 5.06
C ASP A 275 -20.27 14.74 4.91
N LYS A 276 -20.07 13.47 4.52
CA LYS A 276 -21.16 12.49 4.39
C LYS A 276 -21.81 12.18 5.75
N ILE A 277 -21.02 12.03 6.80
CA ILE A 277 -21.54 11.78 8.15
C ILE A 277 -22.25 13.04 8.66
N TYR A 278 -21.67 14.22 8.44
CA TYR A 278 -22.23 15.51 8.87
C TYR A 278 -23.56 15.79 8.19
N ALA A 279 -23.68 15.56 6.88
CA ALA A 279 -24.91 15.69 6.12
C ALA A 279 -26.03 14.78 6.65
N ARG A 280 -25.72 13.49 6.90
CA ARG A 280 -26.68 12.56 7.51
C ARG A 280 -27.13 13.00 8.90
N GLY A 281 -26.24 13.60 9.69
CA GLY A 281 -26.60 14.22 10.97
C GLY A 281 -27.58 15.38 10.81
N GLY A 282 -27.47 16.14 9.74
CA GLY A 282 -28.38 17.23 9.38
C GLY A 282 -29.82 16.78 9.08
N GLU A 283 -30.00 15.54 8.58
CA GLU A 283 -31.30 14.93 8.30
C GLU A 283 -32.05 14.47 9.57
N LEU A 284 -31.38 14.38 10.71
CA LEU A 284 -31.99 14.04 11.98
C LEU A 284 -32.92 15.16 12.45
N SER A 285 -33.88 14.82 13.32
CA SER A 285 -34.84 15.77 13.89
C SER A 285 -34.85 15.77 15.42
N GLY A 286 -35.32 16.85 16.02
CA GLY A 286 -35.51 16.98 17.46
C GLY A 286 -34.20 16.74 18.28
N ILE A 287 -34.36 16.08 19.39
CA ILE A 287 -33.26 15.82 20.34
C ILE A 287 -32.05 15.08 19.69
N LYS A 288 -32.33 14.19 18.75
CA LYS A 288 -31.24 13.45 18.05
C LYS A 288 -30.35 14.39 17.27
N LYS A 289 -30.91 15.39 16.59
CA LYS A 289 -30.16 16.41 15.85
C LYS A 289 -29.28 17.25 16.79
N THR A 290 -29.88 17.72 17.88
CA THR A 290 -29.17 18.51 18.91
C THR A 290 -28.01 17.73 19.51
N LEU A 291 -28.23 16.46 19.89
CA LEU A 291 -27.17 15.58 20.42
C LEU A 291 -26.07 15.31 19.41
N PHE A 292 -26.42 15.15 18.11
CA PHE A 292 -25.43 14.96 17.06
C PHE A 292 -24.48 16.15 16.98
N TYR A 293 -25.01 17.36 16.80
CA TYR A 293 -24.17 18.56 16.71
C TYR A 293 -23.39 18.86 17.97
N TRP A 294 -23.99 18.61 19.16
CA TRP A 294 -23.28 18.71 20.42
C TRP A 294 -22.08 17.76 20.47
N ALA A 295 -22.25 16.50 20.09
CA ALA A 295 -21.17 15.51 20.08
C ALA A 295 -20.07 15.85 19.06
N VAL A 296 -20.44 16.31 17.87
CA VAL A 296 -19.49 16.77 16.86
C VAL A 296 -18.69 17.96 17.39
N ASN A 297 -19.35 18.94 18.02
CA ASN A 297 -18.67 20.11 18.60
C ASN A 297 -17.68 19.70 19.71
N ILE A 298 -18.02 18.73 20.57
CA ILE A 298 -17.08 18.15 21.54
C ILE A 298 -15.90 17.51 20.81
N GLY A 299 -16.14 16.73 19.76
CA GLY A 299 -15.08 16.11 18.97
C GLY A 299 -14.13 17.10 18.30
N LEU A 300 -14.66 18.22 17.79
CA LEU A 300 -13.86 19.28 17.16
C LEU A 300 -12.94 20.03 18.13
N GLN A 301 -13.25 19.99 19.43
CA GLN A 301 -12.46 20.61 20.48
C GLN A 301 -11.42 19.65 21.10
N TYR A 302 -11.34 18.42 20.60
CA TYR A 302 -10.44 17.42 21.16
C TYR A 302 -8.97 17.88 21.12
N GLU A 303 -8.30 17.77 22.26
CA GLU A 303 -6.84 17.88 22.39
C GLU A 303 -6.30 16.61 23.05
N PRO A 304 -5.15 16.09 22.58
CA PRO A 304 -4.56 14.87 23.10
C PRO A 304 -4.06 15.03 24.54
N TYR A 305 -3.77 13.91 25.19
CA TYR A 305 -3.17 13.85 26.54
C TYR A 305 -3.98 14.53 27.65
N GLY A 306 -5.30 14.63 27.51
CA GLY A 306 -6.18 15.19 28.53
C GLY A 306 -6.05 16.71 28.75
N GLN A 307 -5.50 17.44 27.80
CA GLN A 307 -5.27 18.89 27.89
C GLN A 307 -6.55 19.71 28.12
N ASN A 308 -7.71 19.19 27.72
CA ASN A 308 -9.02 19.82 27.94
C ASN A 308 -9.56 19.67 29.37
N GLY A 309 -8.92 18.87 30.22
CA GLY A 309 -9.31 18.65 31.62
C GLY A 309 -10.48 17.67 31.83
N ALA A 310 -10.68 17.27 33.07
CA ALA A 310 -11.59 16.18 33.46
C ALA A 310 -13.05 16.40 33.07
N TRP A 311 -13.55 17.64 33.08
CA TRP A 311 -14.93 17.93 32.70
C TRP A 311 -15.18 17.72 31.18
N TYR A 312 -14.19 18.06 30.37
CA TYR A 312 -14.24 17.76 28.95
C TYR A 312 -14.24 16.26 28.68
N GLU A 313 -13.33 15.52 29.32
CA GLU A 313 -13.21 14.06 29.19
C GLU A 313 -14.53 13.35 29.57
N PHE A 314 -15.21 13.82 30.63
CA PHE A 314 -16.54 13.31 30.98
C PHE A 314 -17.55 13.54 29.86
N LYS A 315 -17.63 14.76 29.29
CA LYS A 315 -18.53 15.06 28.15
C LYS A 315 -18.15 14.22 26.92
N LEU A 316 -16.87 14.07 26.62
CA LEU A 316 -16.39 13.27 25.51
C LEU A 316 -16.79 11.79 25.65
N LYS A 317 -16.71 11.23 26.84
CA LYS A 317 -17.17 9.85 27.13
C LYS A 317 -18.65 9.66 26.79
N ILE A 318 -19.49 10.63 27.13
CA ILE A 318 -20.92 10.61 26.78
C ILE A 318 -21.12 10.77 25.27
N ALA A 319 -20.42 11.73 24.62
CA ALA A 319 -20.49 11.95 23.19
C ALA A 319 -20.03 10.70 22.39
N LYS A 320 -18.97 10.03 22.83
CA LYS A 320 -18.51 8.74 22.27
C LYS A 320 -19.61 7.70 22.34
N LYS A 321 -20.17 7.48 23.53
CA LYS A 321 -21.18 6.43 23.73
C LYS A 321 -22.45 6.65 22.91
N LEU A 322 -22.90 7.89 22.77
CA LEU A 322 -24.19 8.20 22.11
C LEU A 322 -24.09 8.40 20.59
N ILE A 323 -23.01 9.01 20.12
CA ILE A 323 -22.92 9.51 18.74
C ILE A 323 -21.61 9.10 18.04
N LEU A 324 -20.44 9.41 18.62
CA LEU A 324 -19.16 9.28 17.90
C LEU A 324 -18.78 7.82 17.62
N SER A 325 -19.23 6.84 18.43
CA SER A 325 -19.05 5.41 18.14
C SER A 325 -19.66 5.00 16.80
N LYS A 326 -20.75 5.66 16.38
CA LYS A 326 -21.40 5.41 15.08
C LYS A 326 -20.53 5.80 13.88
N TRP A 327 -19.60 6.72 14.07
CA TRP A 327 -18.59 7.05 13.04
C TRP A 327 -17.63 5.88 12.83
N LYS A 328 -17.18 5.29 13.94
CA LYS A 328 -16.35 4.08 13.89
C LYS A 328 -17.11 2.90 13.27
N GLU A 329 -18.38 2.70 13.64
CA GLU A 329 -19.26 1.68 13.06
C GLU A 329 -19.42 1.87 11.54
N ALA A 330 -19.55 3.11 11.07
CA ALA A 330 -19.68 3.42 9.63
C ALA A 330 -18.42 3.05 8.83
N LEU A 331 -17.27 2.95 9.50
CA LEU A 331 -15.97 2.54 8.95
C LEU A 331 -15.59 1.09 9.33
N GLY A 332 -16.60 0.23 9.59
CA GLY A 332 -16.40 -1.19 9.87
C GLY A 332 -16.41 -1.58 11.36
N GLY A 333 -16.29 -0.62 12.28
CA GLY A 333 -16.42 -0.84 13.72
C GLY A 333 -15.11 -1.14 14.47
N ASN A 334 -14.10 -1.67 13.81
CA ASN A 334 -12.83 -2.05 14.44
C ASN A 334 -11.69 -1.05 14.20
N LEU A 335 -11.88 -0.05 13.34
CA LEU A 335 -10.84 0.87 12.95
C LEU A 335 -10.28 1.64 14.16
N GLU A 336 -9.01 1.44 14.46
CA GLU A 336 -8.31 2.05 15.60
C GLU A 336 -7.36 3.14 15.14
N GLN A 337 -6.76 2.97 13.96
CA GLN A 337 -5.75 3.88 13.45
C GLN A 337 -5.99 4.25 11.99
N ILE A 338 -5.74 5.52 11.69
CA ILE A 338 -5.75 6.05 10.32
C ILE A 338 -4.42 6.77 10.09
N CYS A 339 -3.67 6.32 9.08
CA CYS A 339 -2.46 6.99 8.65
C CYS A 339 -2.79 7.94 7.49
N SER A 340 -2.66 9.25 7.69
CA SER A 340 -2.88 10.24 6.65
C SER A 340 -1.57 10.78 6.12
N GLY A 341 -1.47 11.01 4.82
CA GLY A 341 -0.27 11.57 4.18
C GLY A 341 -0.56 12.14 2.79
N SER A 342 0.50 12.48 2.08
CA SER A 342 0.49 13.04 0.71
C SER A 342 -0.07 14.45 0.56
N ALA A 343 -0.72 15.02 1.57
CA ALA A 343 -1.19 16.40 1.60
C ALA A 343 -1.46 16.84 3.05
N PRO A 344 -1.47 18.16 3.35
CA PRO A 344 -1.77 18.66 4.70
C PRO A 344 -3.17 18.28 5.15
N LEU A 345 -3.28 17.78 6.38
CA LEU A 345 -4.55 17.42 6.99
C LEU A 345 -5.14 18.61 7.76
N GLN A 346 -6.45 18.85 7.62
CA GLN A 346 -7.13 19.86 8.42
C GLN A 346 -7.19 19.42 9.89
N PRO A 347 -6.71 20.23 10.87
CA PRO A 347 -6.68 19.87 12.29
C PRO A 347 -8.04 19.41 12.84
N ARG A 348 -9.14 19.97 12.34
CA ARG A 348 -10.51 19.58 12.74
C ARG A 348 -10.80 18.10 12.48
N LEU A 349 -10.25 17.54 11.38
CA LEU A 349 -10.46 16.13 11.04
C LEU A 349 -9.67 15.23 11.99
N ALA A 350 -8.39 15.57 12.25
CA ALA A 350 -7.59 14.86 13.23
C ALA A 350 -8.29 14.79 14.59
N ARG A 351 -8.82 15.93 15.06
CA ARG A 351 -9.54 16.03 16.32
C ARG A 351 -10.77 15.14 16.37
N VAL A 352 -11.67 15.29 15.42
CA VAL A 352 -12.96 14.59 15.47
C VAL A 352 -12.85 13.09 15.26
N PHE A 353 -11.96 12.62 14.36
CA PHE A 353 -11.74 11.18 14.17
C PHE A 353 -11.06 10.57 15.40
N THR A 354 -10.07 11.23 16.00
CA THR A 354 -9.43 10.76 17.23
C THR A 354 -10.42 10.77 18.40
N ALA A 355 -11.24 11.83 18.53
CA ALA A 355 -12.34 11.89 19.49
C ALA A 355 -13.34 10.74 19.30
N ALA A 356 -13.58 10.29 18.07
CA ALA A 356 -14.42 9.12 17.77
C ALA A 356 -13.77 7.77 18.10
N GLY A 357 -12.51 7.77 18.53
CA GLY A 357 -11.77 6.55 18.90
C GLY A 357 -11.01 5.91 17.76
N MET A 358 -10.70 6.70 16.72
CA MET A 358 -9.84 6.32 15.59
C MET A 358 -8.65 7.27 15.59
N THR A 359 -7.52 6.82 16.17
CA THR A 359 -6.31 7.64 16.26
C THR A 359 -5.81 7.99 14.86
N LEU A 360 -5.74 9.28 14.57
CA LEU A 360 -5.26 9.76 13.31
C LEU A 360 -3.82 10.25 13.46
N VAL A 361 -2.92 9.64 12.69
CA VAL A 361 -1.52 10.04 12.59
C VAL A 361 -1.25 10.61 11.20
N GLU A 362 -0.45 11.68 11.15
CA GLU A 362 -0.06 12.33 9.90
C GLU A 362 1.41 12.08 9.59
N GLY A 363 1.68 11.56 8.38
CA GLY A 363 3.02 11.39 7.85
C GLY A 363 3.37 12.55 6.90
N TYR A 364 4.39 13.32 7.24
CA TYR A 364 4.97 14.34 6.37
C TYR A 364 6.22 13.82 5.69
N GLY A 365 6.32 14.04 4.38
CA GLY A 365 7.51 13.69 3.62
C GLY A 365 7.32 13.75 2.11
N LEU A 366 8.37 13.36 1.40
CA LEU A 366 8.49 13.38 -0.06
C LEU A 366 8.95 12.00 -0.53
N THR A 367 8.84 11.71 -1.82
CA THR A 367 9.43 10.48 -2.39
C THR A 367 10.92 10.43 -2.09
N GLU A 368 11.62 11.54 -2.17
CA GLU A 368 13.05 11.70 -1.91
C GLU A 368 13.43 11.47 -0.44
N THR A 369 12.48 11.50 0.49
CA THR A 369 12.71 11.25 1.93
C THR A 369 12.33 9.84 2.38
N SER A 370 11.82 8.98 1.51
CA SER A 370 11.62 7.52 1.65
C SER A 370 10.47 6.99 2.52
N PRO A 371 9.29 7.59 2.65
CA PRO A 371 8.77 8.92 2.41
C PRO A 371 8.74 9.83 3.65
N VAL A 372 8.70 9.27 4.88
CA VAL A 372 8.44 10.02 6.12
C VAL A 372 9.72 10.62 6.69
N ILE A 373 9.63 11.91 7.09
CA ILE A 373 10.72 12.64 7.77
C ILE A 373 10.54 12.53 9.30
#